data_8b6cddf6572acb1018ce1e6e9cba142b
#
_entry.id   8b6cddf6572acb1018ce1e6e9cba142b
#
_cell.length_a   1.000
_cell.length_b   1.000
_cell.length_c   1.000
_cell.angle_alpha   90.00
_cell.angle_beta   90.00
_cell.angle_gamma   90.00
#
_symmetry.space_group_name_H-M   'P 1'
#
loop_
_entity.id
_entity.type
_entity.pdbx_description
1 polymer ?
#
loop_
_entity_poly.entity_id
_entity_poly.type
_entity_poly.pdbx_seq_one_letter_code
_entity_poly.pdbx_strand_id
1 'polypeptide(L)'
;MKKAIYPGSFDPLTLGHVDIIKRASNIVDELVVGVLNNSAKNSLFSLDERVSMIKEMTKDLPNVSVTSFDGLLVEHMKQIDATIIVRGLRAVTDFEYELQIAQTNHVENSEVETIFLTTSLQYSYLSSTIVKEFASYGGDISKFVPAQFIDRIYAKYNISK
;
A
#
# COMPACT_ATOMS: atom_id res chain seq x y z
N MET A 1 1.12 -21.77 8.81
CA MET A 1 0.35 -20.82 7.97
C MET A 1 1.21 -19.57 7.72
N LYS A 2 1.40 -19.19 6.47
CA LYS A 2 2.20 -18.02 6.09
C LYS A 2 1.30 -16.80 6.06
N LYS A 3 1.35 -16.00 7.12
CA LYS A 3 0.61 -14.75 7.23
C LYS A 3 1.54 -13.56 7.01
N ALA A 4 1.17 -12.71 6.07
CA ALA A 4 1.95 -11.54 5.68
C ALA A 4 1.17 -10.23 5.88
N ILE A 5 1.92 -9.14 6.05
CA ILE A 5 1.38 -7.79 5.99
C ILE A 5 2.01 -7.02 4.82
N TYR A 6 1.18 -6.30 4.07
CA TYR A 6 1.60 -5.29 3.10
C TYR A 6 1.29 -3.91 3.66
N PRO A 7 2.28 -3.23 4.26
CA PRO A 7 2.08 -1.94 4.89
C PRO A 7 2.23 -0.79 3.90
N GLY A 8 1.47 0.28 4.11
CA GLY A 8 1.60 1.51 3.34
C GLY A 8 0.61 2.58 3.75
N SER A 9 0.76 3.77 3.20
CA SER A 9 -0.18 4.88 3.40
C SER A 9 -1.39 4.77 2.47
N PHE A 10 -1.20 4.28 1.24
CA PHE A 10 -2.25 4.11 0.23
C PHE A 10 -3.11 5.38 0.03
N ASP A 11 -2.48 6.49 -0.23
CA ASP A 11 -3.10 7.80 -0.26
C ASP A 11 -2.82 8.58 -1.58
N PRO A 12 -3.54 8.22 -2.63
CA PRO A 12 -4.52 7.16 -2.78
C PRO A 12 -3.91 5.79 -3.13
N LEU A 13 -4.76 4.77 -3.08
CA LEU A 13 -4.47 3.45 -3.66
C LEU A 13 -4.24 3.58 -5.17
N THR A 14 -3.13 3.00 -5.66
CA THR A 14 -2.77 3.01 -7.10
C THR A 14 -2.91 1.63 -7.72
N LEU A 15 -2.89 1.56 -9.05
CA LEU A 15 -2.85 0.28 -9.78
C LEU A 15 -1.59 -0.52 -9.45
N GLY A 16 -0.47 0.15 -9.13
CA GLY A 16 0.75 -0.51 -8.66
C GLY A 16 0.55 -1.21 -7.32
N HIS A 17 -0.16 -0.58 -6.37
CA HIS A 17 -0.51 -1.22 -5.10
C HIS A 17 -1.42 -2.43 -5.31
N VAL A 18 -2.43 -2.30 -6.17
CA VAL A 18 -3.36 -3.40 -6.48
C VAL A 18 -2.64 -4.59 -7.10
N ASP A 19 -1.67 -4.35 -7.99
CA ASP A 19 -0.83 -5.39 -8.59
C ASP A 19 -0.06 -6.16 -7.52
N ILE A 20 0.61 -5.47 -6.60
CA ILE A 20 1.35 -6.09 -5.49
C ILE A 20 0.40 -6.88 -4.58
N ILE A 21 -0.75 -6.33 -4.22
CA ILE A 21 -1.74 -7.03 -3.36
C ILE A 21 -2.16 -8.36 -4.00
N LYS A 22 -2.55 -8.34 -5.29
CA LYS A 22 -2.98 -9.53 -6.01
C LYS A 22 -1.88 -10.59 -6.09
N ARG A 23 -0.66 -10.16 -6.39
CA ARG A 23 0.48 -11.08 -6.50
C ARG A 23 0.91 -11.64 -5.15
N ALA A 24 0.94 -10.81 -4.11
CA ALA A 24 1.25 -11.23 -2.76
C ALA A 24 0.22 -12.22 -2.22
N SER A 25 -1.08 -12.00 -2.47
CA SER A 25 -2.14 -12.90 -2.03
C SER A 25 -2.04 -14.33 -2.60
N ASN A 26 -1.35 -14.49 -3.74
CA ASN A 26 -1.08 -15.81 -4.33
C ASN A 26 0.15 -16.53 -3.72
N ILE A 27 0.94 -15.85 -2.91
CA ILE A 27 2.21 -16.38 -2.36
C ILE A 27 2.05 -16.81 -0.90
N VAL A 28 1.09 -16.19 -0.19
CA VAL A 28 0.86 -16.42 1.23
C VAL A 28 -0.54 -16.97 1.49
N ASP A 29 -0.70 -17.63 2.63
CA ASP A 29 -2.01 -18.18 3.03
C ASP A 29 -2.99 -17.07 3.44
N GLU A 30 -2.48 -16.01 4.08
CA GLU A 30 -3.24 -14.84 4.51
C GLU A 30 -2.43 -13.57 4.31
N LEU A 31 -3.03 -12.57 3.65
CA LEU A 31 -2.44 -11.24 3.45
C LEU A 31 -3.25 -10.19 4.18
N VAL A 32 -2.60 -9.43 5.04
CA VAL A 32 -3.16 -8.24 5.68
C VAL A 32 -2.63 -7.00 4.97
N VAL A 33 -3.51 -6.16 4.44
CA VAL A 33 -3.10 -4.82 3.96
C VAL A 33 -3.19 -3.87 5.14
N GLY A 34 -2.03 -3.41 5.61
CA GLY A 34 -1.90 -2.55 6.79
C GLY A 34 -1.82 -1.08 6.41
N VAL A 35 -2.88 -0.32 6.69
CA VAL A 35 -2.92 1.12 6.41
C VAL A 35 -2.32 1.88 7.57
N LEU A 36 -1.16 2.52 7.34
CA LEU A 36 -0.50 3.33 8.36
C LEU A 36 -1.26 4.64 8.56
N ASN A 37 -1.64 4.88 9.80
CA ASN A 37 -2.16 6.16 10.25
C ASN A 37 -0.98 7.07 10.66
N ASN A 38 -0.52 7.90 9.74
CA ASN A 38 0.52 8.87 10.06
C ASN A 38 -0.12 10.23 10.32
N SER A 39 -0.40 10.53 11.58
CA SER A 39 -1.01 11.79 12.02
C SER A 39 -0.16 13.04 11.72
N ALA A 40 1.15 12.88 11.47
CA ALA A 40 2.06 13.96 11.12
C ALA A 40 2.00 14.37 9.62
N LYS A 41 1.34 13.58 8.78
CA LYS A 41 1.17 13.87 7.34
C LYS A 41 -0.26 14.32 7.04
N ASN A 42 -0.38 15.40 6.26
CA ASN A 42 -1.67 15.79 5.65
C ASN A 42 -1.99 14.80 4.53
N SER A 43 -2.80 13.78 4.83
CA SER A 43 -3.28 12.82 3.85
C SER A 43 -4.40 13.44 3.01
N LEU A 44 -4.47 13.06 1.73
CA LEU A 44 -5.56 13.45 0.83
C LEU A 44 -6.89 12.82 1.25
N PHE A 45 -6.83 11.54 1.60
CA PHE A 45 -7.96 10.77 2.12
C PHE A 45 -7.80 10.50 3.61
N SER A 46 -8.90 10.51 4.34
CA SER A 46 -8.92 10.08 5.74
C SER A 46 -8.51 8.61 5.86
N LEU A 47 -8.15 8.18 7.06
CA LEU A 47 -7.82 6.78 7.31
C LEU A 47 -8.97 5.83 6.92
N ASP A 48 -10.20 6.17 7.30
CA ASP A 48 -11.39 5.37 7.01
C ASP A 48 -11.67 5.30 5.50
N GLU A 49 -11.49 6.40 4.78
CA GLU A 49 -11.61 6.42 3.32
C GLU A 49 -10.59 5.48 2.67
N ARG A 50 -9.32 5.54 3.09
CA ARG A 50 -8.24 4.68 2.55
C ARG A 50 -8.51 3.20 2.82
N VAL A 51 -8.90 2.85 4.04
CA VAL A 51 -9.29 1.48 4.41
C VAL A 51 -10.48 1.00 3.57
N SER A 52 -11.50 1.84 3.41
CA SER A 52 -12.69 1.51 2.62
C SER A 52 -12.35 1.26 1.14
N MET A 53 -11.51 2.12 0.55
CA MET A 53 -11.08 1.97 -0.86
C MET A 53 -10.33 0.66 -1.08
N ILE A 54 -9.45 0.26 -0.16
CA ILE A 54 -8.71 -1.01 -0.25
C ILE A 54 -9.67 -2.19 -0.11
N LYS A 55 -10.58 -2.16 0.86
CA LYS A 55 -11.61 -3.21 1.03
C LYS A 55 -12.46 -3.40 -0.21
N GLU A 56 -12.85 -2.29 -0.86
CA GLU A 56 -13.62 -2.32 -2.11
C GLU A 56 -12.84 -3.03 -3.22
N MET A 57 -11.52 -2.79 -3.33
CA MET A 57 -10.65 -3.39 -4.34
C MET A 57 -10.26 -4.84 -4.06
N THR A 58 -10.33 -5.27 -2.82
CA THR A 58 -9.89 -6.61 -2.41
C THR A 58 -11.03 -7.56 -2.08
N LYS A 59 -12.29 -7.14 -2.26
CA LYS A 59 -13.49 -7.92 -1.92
C LYS A 59 -13.55 -9.33 -2.53
N ASP A 60 -12.93 -9.49 -3.72
CA ASP A 60 -12.89 -10.76 -4.46
C ASP A 60 -11.64 -11.60 -4.13
N LEU A 61 -10.81 -11.17 -3.16
CA LEU A 61 -9.63 -11.88 -2.69
C LEU A 61 -9.92 -12.45 -1.29
N PRO A 62 -10.32 -13.73 -1.18
CA PRO A 62 -10.84 -14.28 0.07
C PRO A 62 -9.82 -14.38 1.20
N ASN A 63 -8.52 -14.40 0.88
CA ASN A 63 -7.43 -14.45 1.84
C ASN A 63 -6.79 -13.07 2.13
N VAL A 64 -7.44 -11.98 1.70
CA VAL A 64 -6.97 -10.62 1.95
C VAL A 64 -7.87 -9.92 2.95
N SER A 65 -7.27 -9.38 4.00
CA SER A 65 -7.93 -8.50 4.96
C SER A 65 -7.27 -7.13 5.02
N VAL A 66 -7.97 -6.14 5.57
CA VAL A 66 -7.47 -4.76 5.66
C VAL A 66 -7.59 -4.28 7.10
N THR A 67 -6.47 -3.78 7.63
CA THR A 67 -6.40 -3.17 8.96
C THR A 67 -5.78 -1.78 8.89
N SER A 68 -5.93 -1.02 9.94
CA SER A 68 -5.16 0.20 10.16
C SER A 68 -4.30 0.07 11.40
N PHE A 69 -3.18 0.78 11.45
CA PHE A 69 -2.32 0.77 12.61
C PHE A 69 -1.58 2.10 12.78
N ASP A 70 -1.17 2.35 14.02
CA ASP A 70 -0.32 3.46 14.44
C ASP A 70 1.00 2.91 14.97
N GLY A 71 2.07 3.69 14.89
CA GLY A 71 3.35 3.36 15.48
C GLY A 71 4.18 2.35 14.67
N LEU A 72 4.89 1.48 15.38
CA LEU A 72 5.84 0.54 14.76
C LEU A 72 5.14 -0.63 14.10
N LEU A 73 5.54 -0.91 12.86
CA LEU A 73 5.02 -2.03 12.09
C LEU A 73 5.19 -3.38 12.81
N VAL A 74 6.35 -3.62 13.39
CA VAL A 74 6.65 -4.89 14.08
C VAL A 74 5.76 -5.14 15.29
N GLU A 75 5.33 -4.10 16.00
CA GLU A 75 4.38 -4.22 17.11
C GLU A 75 2.98 -4.57 16.60
N HIS A 76 2.54 -3.95 15.51
CA HIS A 76 1.29 -4.33 14.87
C HIS A 76 1.31 -5.77 14.35
N MET A 77 2.44 -6.20 13.79
CA MET A 77 2.62 -7.59 13.30
C MET A 77 2.45 -8.61 14.42
N LYS A 78 2.95 -8.34 15.62
CA LYS A 78 2.73 -9.20 16.79
C LYS A 78 1.25 -9.33 17.15
N GLN A 79 0.50 -8.22 17.06
CA GLN A 79 -0.94 -8.20 17.36
C GLN A 79 -1.77 -9.03 16.38
N ILE A 80 -1.35 -9.07 15.11
CA ILE A 80 -2.05 -9.80 14.05
C ILE A 80 -1.44 -11.17 13.75
N ASP A 81 -0.41 -11.58 14.47
CA ASP A 81 0.32 -12.84 14.28
C ASP A 81 0.88 -13.00 12.85
N ALA A 82 1.47 -11.93 12.31
CA ALA A 82 2.13 -11.92 11.00
C ALA A 82 3.64 -11.92 11.17
N THR A 83 4.35 -12.73 10.36
CA THR A 83 5.81 -12.84 10.38
C THR A 83 6.47 -12.42 9.08
N ILE A 84 5.68 -12.10 8.06
CA ILE A 84 6.19 -11.73 6.73
C ILE A 84 5.74 -10.31 6.40
N ILE A 85 6.68 -9.45 5.99
CA ILE A 85 6.40 -8.15 5.40
C ILE A 85 6.53 -8.27 3.88
N VAL A 86 5.52 -7.81 3.15
CA VAL A 86 5.58 -7.66 1.69
C VAL A 86 5.87 -6.20 1.35
N ARG A 87 6.85 -5.97 0.49
CA ARG A 87 7.18 -4.65 -0.06
C ARG A 87 7.26 -4.70 -1.57
N GLY A 88 6.75 -3.67 -2.24
CA GLY A 88 6.94 -3.47 -3.68
C GLY A 88 8.21 -2.68 -3.96
N LEU A 89 9.02 -3.13 -4.91
CA LEU A 89 10.19 -2.39 -5.40
C LEU A 89 9.91 -1.86 -6.81
N ARG A 90 10.08 -0.54 -7.00
CA ARG A 90 9.83 0.14 -8.28
C ARG A 90 11.11 0.44 -9.03
N ALA A 91 11.93 1.32 -8.52
CA ALA A 91 13.17 1.79 -9.11
C ALA A 91 14.37 1.47 -8.22
N VAL A 92 15.57 1.58 -8.78
CA VAL A 92 16.83 1.27 -8.08
C VAL A 92 17.00 2.08 -6.80
N THR A 93 16.56 3.33 -6.78
CA THR A 93 16.65 4.22 -5.61
C THR A 93 15.80 3.81 -4.42
N ASP A 94 14.73 3.02 -4.64
CA ASP A 94 13.88 2.52 -3.54
C ASP A 94 14.57 1.39 -2.77
N PHE A 95 15.45 0.62 -3.41
CA PHE A 95 15.99 -0.61 -2.85
C PHE A 95 16.83 -0.38 -1.59
N GLU A 96 17.72 0.58 -1.61
CA GLU A 96 18.61 0.83 -0.45
C GLU A 96 17.82 1.23 0.79
N TYR A 97 16.83 2.10 0.63
CA TYR A 97 15.94 2.50 1.72
C TYR A 97 15.09 1.33 2.23
N GLU A 98 14.48 0.57 1.32
CA GLU A 98 13.67 -0.60 1.67
C GLU A 98 14.51 -1.69 2.36
N LEU A 99 15.75 -1.91 1.92
CA LEU A 99 16.67 -2.84 2.55
C LEU A 99 17.02 -2.41 3.98
N GLN A 100 17.29 -1.12 4.19
CA GLN A 100 17.57 -0.57 5.52
C GLN A 100 16.38 -0.77 6.47
N ILE A 101 15.16 -0.51 6.01
CA ILE A 101 13.94 -0.73 6.80
C ILE A 101 13.73 -2.22 7.11
N ALA A 102 13.95 -3.10 6.13
CA ALA A 102 13.84 -4.54 6.33
C ALA A 102 14.81 -5.06 7.40
N GLN A 103 16.06 -4.62 7.34
CA GLN A 103 17.08 -4.98 8.33
C GLN A 103 16.72 -4.44 9.71
N THR A 104 16.23 -3.20 9.80
CA THR A 104 15.79 -2.60 11.06
C THR A 104 14.63 -3.38 11.68
N ASN A 105 13.62 -3.76 10.89
CA ASN A 105 12.51 -4.56 11.37
C ASN A 105 12.95 -5.94 11.87
N HIS A 106 13.90 -6.58 11.19
CA HIS A 106 14.46 -7.87 11.61
C HIS A 106 15.27 -7.77 12.90
N VAL A 107 15.99 -6.66 13.12
CA VAL A 107 16.70 -6.40 14.39
C VAL A 107 15.72 -6.24 15.56
N GLU A 108 14.59 -5.55 15.34
CA GLU A 108 13.55 -5.37 16.35
C GLU A 108 12.77 -6.65 16.64
N ASN A 109 12.59 -7.50 15.63
CA ASN A 109 11.95 -8.80 15.78
C ASN A 109 12.56 -9.80 14.78
N SER A 110 13.40 -10.70 15.28
CA SER A 110 14.13 -11.69 14.46
C SER A 110 13.24 -12.75 13.79
N GLU A 111 11.97 -12.85 14.16
CA GLU A 111 11.00 -13.73 13.49
C GLU A 111 10.39 -13.10 12.24
N VAL A 112 10.62 -11.79 12.03
CA VAL A 112 10.05 -11.05 10.90
C VAL A 112 11.00 -11.10 9.71
N GLU A 113 10.47 -11.54 8.57
CA GLU A 113 11.16 -11.53 7.28
C GLU A 113 10.48 -10.59 6.28
N THR A 114 11.26 -9.96 5.41
CA THR A 114 10.73 -9.10 4.36
C THR A 114 10.90 -9.72 2.98
N ILE A 115 9.82 -9.79 2.24
CA ILE A 115 9.79 -10.22 0.84
C ILE A 115 9.61 -9.00 -0.07
N PHE A 116 10.51 -8.85 -1.03
CA PHE A 116 10.42 -7.81 -2.04
C PHE A 116 9.81 -8.36 -3.33
N LEU A 117 8.73 -7.75 -3.77
CA LEU A 117 8.12 -8.01 -5.08
C LEU A 117 8.46 -6.86 -6.03
N THR A 118 9.06 -7.17 -7.17
CA THR A 118 9.28 -6.17 -8.21
C THR A 118 7.94 -5.71 -8.77
N THR A 119 7.75 -4.41 -8.88
CA THR A 119 6.56 -3.83 -9.50
C THR A 119 6.52 -4.21 -10.98
N SER A 120 5.33 -4.50 -11.51
CA SER A 120 5.14 -4.71 -12.94
C SER A 120 5.66 -3.50 -13.73
N LEU A 121 6.29 -3.73 -14.89
CA LEU A 121 6.95 -2.68 -15.67
C LEU A 121 6.05 -1.49 -15.97
N GLN A 122 4.78 -1.75 -16.26
CA GLN A 122 3.78 -0.72 -16.55
C GLN A 122 3.47 0.20 -15.36
N TYR A 123 3.84 -0.17 -14.12
CA TYR A 123 3.63 0.61 -12.90
C TYR A 123 4.94 1.02 -12.23
N SER A 124 6.09 0.79 -12.84
CA SER A 124 7.41 1.04 -12.23
C SER A 124 7.67 2.50 -11.90
N TYR A 125 7.04 3.43 -12.61
CA TYR A 125 7.12 4.89 -12.38
C TYR A 125 6.06 5.39 -11.40
N LEU A 126 5.06 4.56 -11.05
CA LEU A 126 3.84 5.00 -10.39
C LEU A 126 4.01 5.13 -8.88
N SER A 127 3.54 6.24 -8.34
CA SER A 127 3.44 6.48 -6.89
C SER A 127 2.19 7.28 -6.57
N SER A 128 1.73 7.23 -5.32
CA SER A 128 0.64 8.10 -4.85
C SER A 128 0.97 9.57 -4.97
N THR A 129 2.23 9.96 -4.81
CA THR A 129 2.70 11.35 -4.99
C THR A 129 2.49 11.83 -6.43
N ILE A 130 2.87 11.03 -7.42
CA ILE A 130 2.65 11.31 -8.85
C ILE A 130 1.16 11.45 -9.14
N VAL A 131 0.33 10.55 -8.63
CA VAL A 131 -1.13 10.62 -8.82
C VAL A 131 -1.70 11.92 -8.26
N LYS A 132 -1.30 12.30 -7.05
CA LYS A 132 -1.76 13.54 -6.41
C LYS A 132 -1.34 14.77 -7.19
N GLU A 133 -0.12 14.81 -7.67
CA GLU A 133 0.39 15.91 -8.50
C GLU A 133 -0.42 16.05 -9.77
N PHE A 134 -0.56 14.98 -10.57
CA PHE A 134 -1.34 15.00 -11.80
C PHE A 134 -2.80 15.37 -11.56
N ALA A 135 -3.44 14.81 -10.54
CA ALA A 135 -4.83 15.11 -10.22
C ALA A 135 -5.03 16.58 -9.81
N SER A 136 -4.08 17.16 -9.06
CA SER A 136 -4.17 18.55 -8.60
C SER A 136 -4.21 19.57 -9.75
N TYR A 137 -3.61 19.21 -10.89
CA TYR A 137 -3.65 20.01 -12.12
C TYR A 137 -4.74 19.58 -13.11
N GLY A 138 -5.62 18.68 -12.72
CA GLY A 138 -6.65 18.13 -13.60
C GLY A 138 -6.13 17.23 -14.71
N GLY A 139 -4.92 16.67 -14.57
CA GLY A 139 -4.34 15.70 -15.49
C GLY A 139 -5.09 14.38 -15.51
N ASP A 140 -4.94 13.61 -16.58
CA ASP A 140 -5.57 12.28 -16.70
C ASP A 140 -4.86 11.27 -15.80
N ILE A 141 -5.60 10.72 -14.82
CA ILE A 141 -5.11 9.71 -13.89
C ILE A 141 -5.69 8.31 -14.15
N SER A 142 -6.37 8.11 -15.27
CA SER A 142 -7.07 6.85 -15.60
C SER A 142 -6.14 5.64 -15.71
N LYS A 143 -4.85 5.86 -16.01
CA LYS A 143 -3.83 4.82 -16.08
C LYS A 143 -3.12 4.55 -14.76
N PHE A 144 -3.43 5.31 -13.71
CA PHE A 144 -2.70 5.29 -12.44
C PHE A 144 -3.49 4.68 -11.31
N VAL A 145 -4.81 4.81 -11.34
CA VAL A 145 -5.70 4.40 -10.25
C VAL A 145 -6.87 3.57 -10.76
N PRO A 146 -7.50 2.75 -9.89
CA PRO A 146 -8.74 2.08 -10.24
C PRO A 146 -9.81 3.08 -10.68
N ALA A 147 -10.55 2.73 -11.75
CA ALA A 147 -11.52 3.64 -12.39
C ALA A 147 -12.56 4.19 -11.41
N GLN A 148 -13.01 3.39 -10.44
CA GLN A 148 -14.01 3.78 -9.45
C GLN A 148 -13.54 4.87 -8.46
N PHE A 149 -12.25 5.15 -8.40
CA PHE A 149 -11.69 6.17 -7.49
C PHE A 149 -11.34 7.49 -8.17
N ILE A 150 -11.39 7.54 -9.51
CA ILE A 150 -10.99 8.72 -10.28
C ILE A 150 -11.77 9.96 -9.83
N ASP A 151 -13.10 9.88 -9.81
CA ASP A 151 -13.96 11.01 -9.43
C ASP A 151 -13.76 11.43 -7.97
N ARG A 152 -13.55 10.45 -7.07
CA ARG A 152 -13.26 10.73 -5.66
C ARG A 152 -11.95 11.50 -5.49
N ILE A 153 -10.93 11.17 -6.30
CA ILE A 153 -9.63 11.84 -6.26
C ILE A 153 -9.77 13.27 -6.79
N TYR A 154 -10.42 13.49 -7.94
CA TYR A 154 -10.64 14.82 -8.48
C TYR A 154 -11.48 15.69 -7.53
N ALA A 155 -12.48 15.13 -6.87
CA ALA A 155 -13.31 15.85 -5.91
C ALA A 155 -12.49 16.44 -4.74
N LYS A 156 -11.42 15.77 -4.30
CA LYS A 156 -10.51 16.29 -3.26
C LYS A 156 -9.78 17.57 -3.69
N TYR A 157 -9.68 17.81 -4.99
CA TYR A 157 -9.06 19.03 -5.57
C TYR A 157 -10.08 20.01 -6.14
N ASN A 158 -11.38 19.80 -5.89
CA ASN A 158 -12.48 20.61 -6.41
C ASN A 158 -12.49 20.67 -7.96
N ILE A 159 -12.09 19.58 -8.60
CA ILE A 159 -12.07 19.43 -10.06
C ILE A 159 -13.30 18.63 -10.48
N SER A 160 -14.11 19.22 -11.37
CA SER A 160 -15.22 18.53 -12.04
C SER A 160 -14.76 18.11 -13.43
N LYS A 161 -14.85 16.83 -13.75
CA LYS A 161 -14.62 16.27 -15.09
C LYS A 161 -15.81 15.46 -15.54
#